data_8431f35e46aaea71c1d1e123b7d02169
#
_entry.id   8431f35e46aaea71c1d1e123b7d02169
#
_cell.length_a   1.000
_cell.length_b   1.000
_cell.length_c   1.000
_cell.angle_alpha   90.00
_cell.angle_beta   90.00
_cell.angle_gamma   90.00
#
_symmetry.space_group_name_H-M   'P 1'
#
loop_
_entity.id
_entity.type
_entity.pdbx_description
1 polymer ?
#
loop_
_entity_poly.entity_id
_entity_poly.type
_entity_poly.pdbx_seq_one_letter_code
_entity_poly.pdbx_strand_id
1 'polypeptide(L)'
;MARRRNPRAGVSTIGTLAASGVARQLTQARAGLDDPYADIAFDSVYRDDEYTVAADDGVRLAARVVGGGTDPELTVVFVHGFALRMSSWYFQRAALAEAWGERTRLVFFDHRGHGRSAAAPAHSATMTQLGDDIAAVIRALAPTGPVVIVGHSMGGMATMALARRQPGLFGPGGRVVGVGLIATAARGITDAGVGTALQNPVVTAFRAVVRRAPWFIQAGRTRARRALEPVLLAASFGPDFYSPTAARAVERMIRQTPLSTIVHFLQVLEVHDETAALPVLARVPSVVVCGDEDCMTPFPNSYSLYGVLGENCRLTIVQGAGHMVQMERPAEIDEILDELITRVREELSVRVAADGPAEPLVEEPFVVPDSPPAPKPWWKPWA
;
A
#
# COMPACT_ATOMS: atom_id res chain seq x y z
N MET A 1 -7.58 -8.07 47.05
CA MET A 1 -6.85 -6.79 46.87
C MET A 1 -6.32 -6.69 45.43
N ALA A 2 -7.03 -6.02 44.57
CA ALA A 2 -6.63 -5.84 43.17
C ALA A 2 -5.66 -4.65 43.08
N ARG A 3 -4.41 -4.88 42.66
CA ARG A 3 -3.43 -3.82 42.41
C ARG A 3 -3.90 -2.97 41.24
N ARG A 4 -4.28 -1.73 41.50
CA ARG A 4 -4.52 -0.70 40.45
C ARG A 4 -3.21 -0.46 39.67
N ARG A 5 -3.16 -0.89 38.42
CA ARG A 5 -2.04 -0.56 37.53
C ARG A 5 -2.06 0.95 37.25
N ASN A 6 -0.97 1.62 37.56
CA ASN A 6 -0.79 3.05 37.42
C ASN A 6 -0.62 3.40 35.89
N PRO A 7 -1.55 4.12 35.25
CA PRO A 7 -1.48 4.42 33.82
C PRO A 7 -0.34 5.38 33.43
N ARG A 8 0.28 6.06 34.42
CA ARG A 8 1.39 7.01 34.19
C ARG A 8 2.71 6.35 33.82
N ALA A 9 2.97 5.10 34.19
CA ALA A 9 4.22 4.41 33.88
C ALA A 9 4.38 4.10 32.39
N GLY A 10 3.28 3.83 31.63
CA GLY A 10 3.34 3.53 30.21
C GLY A 10 3.64 4.73 29.31
N VAL A 11 3.22 5.93 29.72
CA VAL A 11 3.46 7.18 28.95
C VAL A 11 4.92 7.63 29.07
N SER A 12 5.55 7.40 30.24
CA SER A 12 6.96 7.72 30.47
C SER A 12 7.89 6.86 29.59
N THR A 13 7.60 5.57 29.43
CA THR A 13 8.42 4.65 28.63
C THR A 13 8.32 4.98 27.14
N ILE A 14 7.14 5.31 26.61
CA ILE A 14 6.95 5.73 25.22
C ILE A 14 7.70 7.03 24.92
N GLY A 15 7.66 8.00 25.83
CA GLY A 15 8.40 9.27 25.72
C GLY A 15 9.93 9.08 25.71
N THR A 16 10.44 8.14 26.49
CA THR A 16 11.89 7.85 26.57
C THR A 16 12.40 7.15 25.31
N LEU A 17 11.61 6.25 24.70
CA LEU A 17 11.97 5.54 23.47
C LEU A 17 11.92 6.45 22.24
N ALA A 18 10.92 7.33 22.14
CA ALA A 18 10.86 8.35 21.09
C ALA A 18 12.06 9.32 21.21
N ALA A 19 12.44 9.70 22.44
CA ALA A 19 13.60 10.54 22.69
C ALA A 19 14.91 9.84 22.28
N SER A 20 15.03 8.51 22.40
CA SER A 20 16.23 7.77 22.02
C SER A 20 16.42 7.69 20.51
N GLY A 21 15.35 7.50 19.70
CA GLY A 21 15.43 7.51 18.23
C GLY A 21 15.78 8.89 17.68
N VAL A 22 15.11 9.94 18.17
CA VAL A 22 15.43 11.34 17.81
C VAL A 22 16.82 11.74 18.30
N ALA A 23 17.21 11.34 19.52
CA ALA A 23 18.55 11.59 20.06
C ALA A 23 19.64 10.89 19.25
N ARG A 24 19.38 9.67 18.74
CA ARG A 24 20.31 8.93 17.88
C ARG A 24 20.50 9.65 16.54
N GLN A 25 19.42 10.09 15.86
CA GLN A 25 19.51 10.89 14.63
C GLN A 25 20.26 12.21 14.86
N LEU A 26 20.03 12.89 15.99
CA LEU A 26 20.76 14.11 16.36
C LEU A 26 22.22 13.83 16.68
N THR A 27 22.55 12.67 17.26
CA THR A 27 23.93 12.27 17.56
C THR A 27 24.67 11.91 16.27
N GLN A 28 24.01 11.24 15.33
CA GLN A 28 24.55 10.95 14.01
C GLN A 28 24.75 12.24 13.18
N ALA A 29 23.80 13.17 13.22
CA ALA A 29 23.96 14.48 12.59
C ALA A 29 25.16 15.27 13.15
N ARG A 30 25.47 15.12 14.44
CA ARG A 30 26.66 15.70 15.09
C ARG A 30 27.96 14.98 14.71
N ALA A 31 27.87 13.73 14.23
CA ALA A 31 29.03 12.96 13.77
C ALA A 31 29.53 13.36 12.35
N GLY A 32 28.89 14.33 11.70
CA GLY A 32 29.31 14.83 10.39
C GLY A 32 29.01 13.86 9.24
N LEU A 33 28.03 12.97 9.42
CA LEU A 33 27.54 12.11 8.34
C LEU A 33 26.77 12.93 7.32
N ASP A 34 27.15 12.83 6.05
CA ASP A 34 26.40 13.46 4.96
C ASP A 34 25.03 12.77 4.79
N ASP A 35 23.99 13.57 4.61
CA ASP A 35 22.66 13.03 4.30
C ASP A 35 22.62 12.63 2.82
N PRO A 36 22.50 11.33 2.47
CA PRO A 36 22.49 10.88 1.08
C PRO A 36 21.29 11.42 0.28
N TYR A 37 20.28 11.95 0.96
CA TYR A 37 19.05 12.46 0.37
C TYR A 37 18.84 13.97 0.60
N ALA A 38 19.92 14.71 0.87
CA ALA A 38 19.86 16.14 1.20
C ALA A 38 19.10 16.97 0.15
N ASP A 39 19.29 16.64 -1.13
CA ASP A 39 18.71 17.37 -2.26
C ASP A 39 17.39 16.76 -2.76
N ILE A 40 16.87 15.72 -2.11
CA ILE A 40 15.66 15.02 -2.54
C ILE A 40 14.39 15.80 -2.15
N ALA A 41 13.61 16.16 -3.17
CA ALA A 41 12.30 16.78 -3.04
C ALA A 41 11.19 15.73 -3.16
N PHE A 42 10.94 14.95 -2.09
CA PHE A 42 9.97 13.84 -2.10
C PHE A 42 8.58 14.22 -2.63
N ASP A 43 8.12 15.44 -2.35
CA ASP A 43 6.81 15.92 -2.80
C ASP A 43 6.79 16.31 -4.31
N SER A 44 7.90 16.16 -5.05
CA SER A 44 7.90 16.40 -6.50
C SER A 44 7.02 15.41 -7.29
N VAL A 45 6.73 14.24 -6.75
CA VAL A 45 5.73 13.29 -7.30
C VAL A 45 4.38 13.98 -7.57
N TYR A 46 4.02 15.00 -6.79
CA TYR A 46 2.78 15.77 -7.00
C TYR A 46 2.84 16.76 -8.19
N ARG A 47 3.94 16.84 -8.92
CA ARG A 47 4.08 17.64 -10.16
C ARG A 47 3.75 16.86 -11.42
N ASP A 48 3.64 15.53 -11.31
CA ASP A 48 3.23 14.66 -12.41
C ASP A 48 1.75 14.90 -12.79
N ASP A 49 1.31 14.33 -13.90
CA ASP A 49 -0.04 14.50 -14.43
C ASP A 49 -1.10 14.18 -13.40
N GLU A 50 -1.95 15.17 -13.12
CA GLU A 50 -2.92 15.13 -12.03
C GLU A 50 -4.25 14.51 -12.45
N TYR A 51 -4.71 13.54 -11.68
CA TYR A 51 -6.02 12.91 -11.84
C TYR A 51 -6.77 12.88 -10.51
N THR A 52 -8.10 12.95 -10.61
CA THR A 52 -9.00 12.70 -9.49
C THR A 52 -9.90 11.53 -9.85
N VAL A 53 -9.83 10.46 -9.09
CA VAL A 53 -10.67 9.27 -9.25
C VAL A 53 -11.79 9.31 -8.22
N ALA A 54 -13.03 9.14 -8.66
CA ALA A 54 -14.17 8.95 -7.77
C ALA A 54 -14.21 7.48 -7.35
N ALA A 55 -14.11 7.21 -6.04
CA ALA A 55 -14.41 5.89 -5.48
C ALA A 55 -15.90 5.58 -5.58
N ASP A 56 -16.29 4.31 -5.41
CA ASP A 56 -17.67 3.87 -5.58
C ASP A 56 -18.67 4.53 -4.59
N ASP A 57 -18.16 4.99 -3.43
CA ASP A 57 -18.89 5.75 -2.42
C ASP A 57 -18.78 7.29 -2.60
N GLY A 58 -18.20 7.76 -3.70
CA GLY A 58 -18.04 9.17 -4.05
C GLY A 58 -16.84 9.88 -3.42
N VAL A 59 -16.01 9.20 -2.62
CA VAL A 59 -14.77 9.78 -2.09
C VAL A 59 -13.80 10.03 -3.24
N ARG A 60 -13.25 11.26 -3.31
CA ARG A 60 -12.30 11.64 -4.36
C ARG A 60 -10.87 11.23 -3.95
N LEU A 61 -10.25 10.40 -4.79
CA LEU A 61 -8.88 9.94 -4.64
C LEU A 61 -7.97 10.74 -5.56
N ALA A 62 -6.93 11.36 -5.00
CA ALA A 62 -5.91 12.05 -5.76
C ALA A 62 -4.92 11.03 -6.34
N ALA A 63 -4.65 11.13 -7.63
CA ALA A 63 -3.71 10.26 -8.32
C ALA A 63 -2.73 11.05 -9.20
N ARG A 64 -1.62 10.40 -9.53
CA ARG A 64 -0.60 10.87 -10.48
C ARG A 64 -0.27 9.75 -11.45
N VAL A 65 -0.04 10.12 -12.70
CA VAL A 65 0.32 9.19 -13.77
C VAL A 65 1.62 9.65 -14.42
N VAL A 66 2.49 8.71 -14.69
CA VAL A 66 3.77 8.94 -15.37
C VAL A 66 3.96 7.88 -16.45
N GLY A 67 4.44 8.27 -17.63
CA GLY A 67 4.73 7.35 -18.72
C GLY A 67 3.49 6.69 -19.34
N GLY A 68 3.72 5.67 -20.12
CA GLY A 68 2.68 4.81 -20.69
C GLY A 68 1.98 5.36 -21.93
N GLY A 69 2.31 6.55 -22.41
CA GLY A 69 1.72 7.12 -23.63
C GLY A 69 0.20 6.96 -23.71
N THR A 70 -0.32 6.74 -24.92
CA THR A 70 -1.77 6.54 -25.16
C THR A 70 -2.21 5.08 -24.98
N ASP A 71 -1.30 4.11 -25.20
CA ASP A 71 -1.59 2.67 -25.17
C ASP A 71 -0.43 1.90 -24.51
N PRO A 72 -0.33 1.89 -23.16
CA PRO A 72 0.73 1.21 -22.46
C PRO A 72 0.59 -0.30 -22.55
N GLU A 73 1.70 -1.00 -22.73
CA GLU A 73 1.74 -2.47 -22.69
C GLU A 73 1.40 -3.01 -21.30
N LEU A 74 1.69 -2.23 -20.26
CA LEU A 74 1.50 -2.59 -18.87
C LEU A 74 1.24 -1.33 -18.03
N THR A 75 0.36 -1.44 -17.03
CA THR A 75 0.20 -0.42 -15.99
C THR A 75 0.66 -0.97 -14.65
N VAL A 76 1.46 -0.20 -13.91
CA VAL A 76 1.86 -0.52 -12.53
C VAL A 76 1.20 0.48 -11.58
N VAL A 77 0.42 -0.02 -10.62
CA VAL A 77 -0.28 0.77 -9.61
C VAL A 77 0.45 0.66 -8.27
N PHE A 78 0.94 1.78 -7.77
CA PHE A 78 1.66 1.87 -6.50
C PHE A 78 0.72 2.31 -5.36
N VAL A 79 0.66 1.49 -4.31
CA VAL A 79 -0.26 1.64 -3.18
C VAL A 79 0.53 1.84 -1.90
N HIS A 80 0.47 3.04 -1.32
CA HIS A 80 1.27 3.42 -0.16
C HIS A 80 0.74 2.84 1.17
N GLY A 81 1.56 2.92 2.21
CA GLY A 81 1.25 2.44 3.56
C GLY A 81 0.44 3.42 4.40
N PHE A 82 0.09 2.96 5.61
CA PHE A 82 -0.62 3.73 6.63
C PHE A 82 0.10 5.01 7.02
N ALA A 83 -0.67 6.10 7.16
CA ALA A 83 -0.21 7.45 7.50
C ALA A 83 0.86 8.03 6.54
N LEU A 84 1.07 7.40 5.39
CA LEU A 84 1.93 7.85 4.31
C LEU A 84 1.12 8.55 3.20
N ARG A 85 1.76 8.74 2.05
CA ARG A 85 1.17 9.24 0.81
C ARG A 85 1.97 8.74 -0.40
N MET A 86 1.50 9.01 -1.62
CA MET A 86 2.17 8.59 -2.86
C MET A 86 3.63 9.03 -2.95
N SER A 87 4.04 10.11 -2.30
CA SER A 87 5.44 10.56 -2.28
C SER A 87 6.40 9.63 -1.53
N SER A 88 5.91 8.62 -0.81
CA SER A 88 6.74 7.53 -0.27
C SER A 88 7.34 6.63 -1.37
N TRP A 89 6.83 6.73 -2.59
CA TRP A 89 7.29 6.04 -3.78
C TRP A 89 8.20 6.89 -4.68
N TYR A 90 8.75 7.98 -4.13
CA TYR A 90 9.57 8.92 -4.90
C TYR A 90 10.68 8.26 -5.70
N PHE A 91 11.45 7.36 -5.08
CA PHE A 91 12.58 6.71 -5.72
C PHE A 91 12.13 5.78 -6.84
N GLN A 92 11.12 4.94 -6.59
CA GLN A 92 10.54 4.03 -7.57
C GLN A 92 9.96 4.82 -8.76
N ARG A 93 9.28 5.93 -8.47
CA ARG A 93 8.80 6.83 -9.53
C ARG A 93 9.94 7.38 -10.38
N ALA A 94 11.04 7.80 -9.77
CA ALA A 94 12.15 8.41 -10.49
C ALA A 94 12.88 7.38 -11.36
N ALA A 95 13.28 6.24 -10.76
CA ALA A 95 14.06 5.22 -11.44
C ALA A 95 13.23 4.44 -12.47
N LEU A 96 12.04 3.98 -12.10
CA LEU A 96 11.24 3.09 -12.94
C LEU A 96 10.54 3.83 -14.09
N ALA A 97 10.22 5.13 -13.94
CA ALA A 97 9.72 5.92 -15.06
C ALA A 97 10.77 6.07 -16.16
N GLU A 98 12.04 6.20 -15.80
CA GLU A 98 13.15 6.25 -16.75
C GLU A 98 13.40 4.86 -17.36
N ALA A 99 13.50 3.82 -16.53
CA ALA A 99 13.83 2.47 -16.97
C ALA A 99 12.75 1.83 -17.86
N TRP A 100 11.47 2.03 -17.52
CA TRP A 100 10.36 1.39 -18.23
C TRP A 100 9.76 2.25 -19.33
N GLY A 101 10.00 3.57 -19.32
CA GLY A 101 9.65 4.53 -20.37
C GLY A 101 8.16 4.52 -20.74
N GLU A 102 7.89 4.87 -22.01
CA GLU A 102 6.53 4.98 -22.54
C GLU A 102 5.77 3.64 -22.68
N ARG A 103 6.45 2.50 -22.52
CA ARG A 103 5.81 1.18 -22.58
C ARG A 103 5.04 0.83 -21.30
N THR A 104 5.35 1.50 -20.20
CA THR A 104 4.75 1.21 -18.89
C THR A 104 4.16 2.47 -18.28
N ARG A 105 2.88 2.42 -17.97
CA ARG A 105 2.21 3.48 -17.20
C ARG A 105 2.41 3.24 -15.72
N LEU A 106 2.88 4.24 -14.99
CA LEU A 106 2.98 4.24 -13.54
C LEU A 106 1.83 5.06 -12.96
N VAL A 107 1.08 4.48 -12.06
CA VAL A 107 -0.03 5.12 -11.36
C VAL A 107 0.27 5.16 -9.88
N PHE A 108 0.29 6.35 -9.30
CA PHE A 108 0.42 6.60 -7.88
C PHE A 108 -0.84 7.27 -7.39
N PHE A 109 -1.37 6.87 -6.24
CA PHE A 109 -2.53 7.54 -5.67
C PHE A 109 -2.43 7.61 -4.15
N ASP A 110 -3.11 8.60 -3.57
CA ASP A 110 -3.26 8.70 -2.14
C ASP A 110 -4.52 7.95 -1.68
N HIS A 111 -4.40 7.12 -0.67
CA HIS A 111 -5.55 6.49 -0.03
C HIS A 111 -6.54 7.54 0.49
N ARG A 112 -7.83 7.16 0.61
CA ARG A 112 -8.83 7.99 1.27
C ARG A 112 -8.35 8.50 2.63
N GLY A 113 -8.55 9.77 2.91
CA GLY A 113 -8.12 10.42 4.15
C GLY A 113 -6.62 10.68 4.26
N HIS A 114 -5.82 10.33 3.25
CA HIS A 114 -4.37 10.56 3.20
C HIS A 114 -3.99 11.55 2.09
N GLY A 115 -2.81 12.15 2.20
CA GLY A 115 -2.22 13.00 1.18
C GLY A 115 -3.16 14.09 0.68
N ARG A 116 -3.46 14.07 -0.63
CA ARG A 116 -4.38 15.00 -1.31
C ARG A 116 -5.77 14.40 -1.59
N SER A 117 -6.00 13.15 -1.20
CA SER A 117 -7.32 12.53 -1.29
C SER A 117 -8.30 13.13 -0.28
N ALA A 118 -9.59 13.09 -0.61
CA ALA A 118 -10.62 13.60 0.28
C ALA A 118 -10.68 12.82 1.60
N ALA A 119 -11.08 13.52 2.66
CA ALA A 119 -11.42 12.89 3.92
C ALA A 119 -12.54 11.86 3.72
N ALA A 120 -12.45 10.76 4.43
CA ALA A 120 -13.43 9.68 4.35
C ALA A 120 -14.26 9.57 5.63
N PRO A 121 -15.53 9.19 5.56
CA PRO A 121 -16.32 8.87 6.73
C PRO A 121 -15.68 7.73 7.53
N ALA A 122 -15.81 7.76 8.87
CA ALA A 122 -15.20 6.76 9.75
C ALA A 122 -15.58 5.31 9.38
N HIS A 123 -16.84 5.08 9.00
CA HIS A 123 -17.33 3.75 8.63
C HIS A 123 -16.74 3.21 7.33
N SER A 124 -16.15 4.07 6.47
CA SER A 124 -15.49 3.68 5.23
C SER A 124 -13.98 3.42 5.41
N ALA A 125 -13.44 3.61 6.61
CA ALA A 125 -12.06 3.21 6.92
C ALA A 125 -12.01 1.70 7.16
N THR A 126 -11.97 0.90 6.11
CA THR A 126 -11.89 -0.57 6.14
C THR A 126 -10.93 -1.08 5.08
N MET A 127 -10.33 -2.27 5.28
CA MET A 127 -9.48 -2.89 4.24
C MET A 127 -10.28 -3.20 2.98
N THR A 128 -11.53 -3.66 3.14
CA THR A 128 -12.46 -3.88 2.01
C THR A 128 -12.60 -2.64 1.14
N GLN A 129 -12.86 -1.49 1.76
CA GLN A 129 -13.02 -0.23 1.03
C GLN A 129 -11.72 0.24 0.37
N LEU A 130 -10.56 0.03 1.02
CA LEU A 130 -9.28 0.32 0.38
C LEU A 130 -9.03 -0.57 -0.86
N GLY A 131 -9.47 -1.84 -0.81
CA GLY A 131 -9.44 -2.73 -1.97
C GLY A 131 -10.35 -2.24 -3.09
N ASP A 132 -11.57 -1.80 -2.77
CA ASP A 132 -12.52 -1.23 -3.74
C ASP A 132 -11.99 0.10 -4.32
N ASP A 133 -11.25 0.90 -3.55
CA ASP A 133 -10.54 2.10 -4.05
C ASP A 133 -9.47 1.77 -5.08
N ILE A 134 -8.67 0.72 -4.85
CA ILE A 134 -7.68 0.24 -5.85
C ILE A 134 -8.41 -0.17 -7.13
N ALA A 135 -9.54 -0.89 -7.03
CA ALA A 135 -10.34 -1.26 -8.20
C ALA A 135 -10.86 -0.03 -8.95
N ALA A 136 -11.30 1.02 -8.25
CA ALA A 136 -11.74 2.28 -8.85
C ALA A 136 -10.59 2.98 -9.60
N VAL A 137 -9.39 3.02 -9.00
CA VAL A 137 -8.17 3.57 -9.63
C VAL A 137 -7.82 2.78 -10.90
N ILE A 138 -7.84 1.45 -10.85
CA ILE A 138 -7.58 0.59 -12.01
C ILE A 138 -8.61 0.86 -13.12
N ARG A 139 -9.89 0.90 -12.81
CA ARG A 139 -10.95 1.19 -13.80
C ARG A 139 -10.77 2.55 -14.48
N ALA A 140 -10.37 3.56 -13.71
CA ALA A 140 -10.27 4.93 -14.20
C ALA A 140 -8.97 5.20 -14.97
N LEU A 141 -7.82 4.71 -14.47
CA LEU A 141 -6.49 5.09 -14.98
C LEU A 141 -5.78 3.99 -15.76
N ALA A 142 -6.27 2.77 -15.68
CA ALA A 142 -5.86 1.63 -16.48
C ALA A 142 -7.09 0.90 -17.03
N PRO A 143 -7.93 1.52 -17.90
CA PRO A 143 -9.18 0.91 -18.34
C PRO A 143 -8.98 -0.35 -19.16
N THR A 144 -7.85 -0.47 -19.85
CA THR A 144 -7.46 -1.62 -20.68
C THR A 144 -6.10 -2.16 -20.28
N GLY A 145 -5.73 -3.32 -20.83
CA GLY A 145 -4.41 -3.93 -20.67
C GLY A 145 -4.13 -4.55 -19.29
N PRO A 146 -2.98 -5.20 -19.16
CA PRO A 146 -2.55 -5.86 -17.93
C PRO A 146 -2.13 -4.85 -16.87
N VAL A 147 -2.27 -5.26 -15.60
CA VAL A 147 -1.96 -4.44 -14.42
C VAL A 147 -1.07 -5.21 -13.46
N VAL A 148 -0.05 -4.56 -12.93
CA VAL A 148 0.70 -5.00 -11.75
C VAL A 148 0.37 -4.08 -10.59
N ILE A 149 0.17 -4.62 -9.39
CA ILE A 149 -0.06 -3.83 -8.17
C ILE A 149 1.13 -3.98 -7.25
N VAL A 150 1.70 -2.86 -6.81
CA VAL A 150 2.80 -2.83 -5.84
C VAL A 150 2.30 -2.15 -4.58
N GLY A 151 2.13 -2.92 -3.50
CA GLY A 151 1.60 -2.43 -2.23
C GLY A 151 2.63 -2.45 -1.11
N HIS A 152 2.80 -1.32 -0.43
CA HIS A 152 3.62 -1.20 0.77
C HIS A 152 2.74 -1.22 2.03
N SER A 153 3.06 -2.06 3.00
CA SER A 153 2.39 -2.10 4.30
C SER A 153 0.86 -2.22 4.17
N MET A 154 0.08 -1.27 4.67
CA MET A 154 -1.37 -1.20 4.48
C MET A 154 -1.78 -1.27 2.99
N GLY A 155 -0.97 -0.77 2.07
CA GLY A 155 -1.22 -0.91 0.62
C GLY A 155 -1.18 -2.35 0.14
N GLY A 156 -0.30 -3.18 0.69
CA GLY A 156 -0.28 -4.62 0.46
C GLY A 156 -1.51 -5.33 1.03
N MET A 157 -1.95 -4.93 2.24
CA MET A 157 -3.18 -5.44 2.86
C MET A 157 -4.42 -5.08 2.03
N ALA A 158 -4.49 -3.84 1.52
CA ALA A 158 -5.54 -3.39 0.62
C ALA A 158 -5.54 -4.16 -0.71
N THR A 159 -4.36 -4.52 -1.24
CA THR A 159 -4.22 -5.37 -2.43
C THR A 159 -4.75 -6.79 -2.16
N MET A 160 -4.48 -7.35 -1.00
CA MET A 160 -5.05 -8.62 -0.56
C MET A 160 -6.57 -8.53 -0.41
N ALA A 161 -7.09 -7.45 0.17
CA ALA A 161 -8.54 -7.22 0.28
C ALA A 161 -9.20 -7.15 -1.11
N LEU A 162 -8.57 -6.49 -2.10
CA LEU A 162 -9.03 -6.49 -3.48
C LEU A 162 -9.07 -7.92 -4.05
N ALA A 163 -8.02 -8.71 -3.86
CA ALA A 163 -7.96 -10.08 -4.37
C ALA A 163 -9.06 -10.97 -3.76
N ARG A 164 -9.33 -10.84 -2.47
CA ARG A 164 -10.44 -11.54 -1.81
C ARG A 164 -11.80 -11.12 -2.36
N ARG A 165 -11.99 -9.82 -2.61
CA ARG A 165 -13.26 -9.24 -3.07
C ARG A 165 -13.54 -9.53 -4.53
N GLN A 166 -12.52 -9.44 -5.37
CA GLN A 166 -12.61 -9.54 -6.82
C GLN A 166 -11.60 -10.56 -7.37
N PRO A 167 -11.73 -11.86 -7.00
CA PRO A 167 -10.74 -12.87 -7.37
C PRO A 167 -10.60 -13.07 -8.88
N GLY A 168 -11.62 -12.72 -9.67
CA GLY A 168 -11.59 -12.77 -11.13
C GLY A 168 -10.70 -11.69 -11.77
N LEU A 169 -10.26 -10.68 -11.02
CA LEU A 169 -9.27 -9.73 -11.51
C LEU A 169 -7.86 -10.32 -11.59
N PHE A 170 -7.56 -11.42 -10.89
CA PHE A 170 -6.23 -11.97 -10.71
C PHE A 170 -6.05 -13.30 -11.47
N GLY A 171 -4.91 -13.46 -12.11
CA GLY A 171 -4.52 -14.69 -12.78
C GLY A 171 -5.00 -14.81 -14.21
N PRO A 172 -5.05 -16.04 -14.76
CA PRO A 172 -5.45 -16.29 -16.14
C PRO A 172 -6.85 -15.71 -16.44
N GLY A 173 -6.94 -14.87 -17.47
CA GLY A 173 -8.18 -14.15 -17.83
C GLY A 173 -8.48 -12.91 -16.99
N GLY A 174 -7.77 -12.69 -15.89
CA GLY A 174 -7.81 -11.47 -15.09
C GLY A 174 -6.83 -10.42 -15.60
N ARG A 175 -7.06 -9.17 -15.19
CA ARG A 175 -6.21 -8.04 -15.60
C ARG A 175 -5.00 -7.84 -14.68
N VAL A 176 -5.08 -8.26 -13.41
CA VAL A 176 -3.94 -8.21 -12.49
C VAL A 176 -3.06 -9.43 -12.74
N VAL A 177 -1.91 -9.18 -13.32
CA VAL A 177 -0.96 -10.18 -13.82
C VAL A 177 0.32 -10.28 -12.99
N GLY A 178 0.47 -9.47 -11.96
CA GLY A 178 1.60 -9.51 -11.03
C GLY A 178 1.34 -8.68 -9.78
N VAL A 179 2.01 -9.03 -8.66
CA VAL A 179 1.85 -8.34 -7.38
C VAL A 179 3.18 -8.21 -6.64
N GLY A 180 3.50 -6.98 -6.20
CA GLY A 180 4.58 -6.68 -5.26
C GLY A 180 4.03 -6.42 -3.86
N LEU A 181 4.43 -7.21 -2.86
CA LEU A 181 4.04 -7.09 -1.46
C LEU A 181 5.26 -6.68 -0.63
N ILE A 182 5.34 -5.40 -0.29
CA ILE A 182 6.51 -4.81 0.36
C ILE A 182 6.18 -4.48 1.81
N ALA A 183 6.93 -5.03 2.77
CA ALA A 183 6.81 -4.77 4.21
C ALA A 183 5.34 -4.86 4.68
N THR A 184 4.66 -5.99 4.43
CA THR A 184 3.23 -6.16 4.68
C THR A 184 2.90 -7.48 5.38
N ALA A 185 1.63 -7.68 5.73
CA ALA A 185 1.14 -8.87 6.42
C ALA A 185 -0.27 -9.23 5.94
N ALA A 186 -0.60 -10.54 5.89
CA ALA A 186 -1.95 -10.99 5.55
C ALA A 186 -2.95 -10.84 6.70
N ARG A 187 -2.47 -10.79 7.94
CA ARG A 187 -3.32 -10.65 9.13
C ARG A 187 -2.60 -9.91 10.23
N GLY A 188 -3.38 -9.39 11.16
CA GLY A 188 -3.06 -8.74 12.43
C GLY A 188 -1.60 -8.40 12.71
N ILE A 189 -1.21 -7.15 12.53
CA ILE A 189 0.17 -6.70 12.76
C ILE A 189 0.64 -6.92 14.22
N THR A 190 -0.30 -7.15 15.14
CA THR A 190 0.01 -7.42 16.58
C THR A 190 0.24 -8.90 16.87
N ASP A 191 -0.15 -9.81 15.96
CA ASP A 191 -0.04 -11.26 16.15
C ASP A 191 1.31 -11.83 15.70
N ALA A 192 2.10 -11.04 14.99
CA ALA A 192 3.35 -11.48 14.42
C ALA A 192 4.42 -11.73 15.49
N GLY A 193 4.86 -12.97 15.54
CA GLY A 193 6.18 -13.38 15.99
C GLY A 193 6.39 -13.45 17.49
N VAL A 194 6.35 -14.65 17.96
CA VAL A 194 6.97 -15.08 19.22
C VAL A 194 8.48 -15.11 19.00
N GLY A 195 9.26 -14.45 19.86
CA GLY A 195 10.72 -14.53 19.80
C GLY A 195 11.41 -13.20 20.11
N THR A 196 12.60 -13.00 19.56
CA THR A 196 13.47 -11.83 19.83
C THR A 196 12.82 -10.49 19.51
N ALA A 197 11.86 -10.44 18.55
CA ALA A 197 11.10 -9.23 18.24
C ALA A 197 10.30 -8.68 19.45
N LEU A 198 9.88 -9.54 20.39
CA LEU A 198 9.21 -9.10 21.63
C LEU A 198 10.12 -8.32 22.59
N GLN A 199 11.43 -8.45 22.43
CA GLN A 199 12.43 -7.74 23.25
C GLN A 199 12.73 -6.34 22.70
N ASN A 200 12.34 -6.03 21.45
CA ASN A 200 12.51 -4.71 20.89
C ASN A 200 11.49 -3.73 21.51
N PRO A 201 11.96 -2.69 22.21
CA PRO A 201 11.08 -1.71 22.87
C PRO A 201 10.22 -0.91 21.90
N VAL A 202 10.67 -0.71 20.65
CA VAL A 202 9.91 -0.02 19.60
C VAL A 202 8.70 -0.86 19.19
N VAL A 203 8.87 -2.18 19.01
CA VAL A 203 7.76 -3.12 18.73
C VAL A 203 6.73 -3.08 19.86
N THR A 204 7.21 -3.12 21.11
CA THR A 204 6.33 -3.06 22.30
C THR A 204 5.56 -1.74 22.35
N ALA A 205 6.22 -0.61 22.05
CA ALA A 205 5.59 0.70 22.02
C ALA A 205 4.57 0.80 20.87
N PHE A 206 4.91 0.34 19.68
CA PHE A 206 4.01 0.33 18.51
C PHE A 206 2.74 -0.51 18.79
N ARG A 207 2.89 -1.74 19.28
CA ARG A 207 1.75 -2.59 19.69
C ARG A 207 0.89 -1.95 20.77
N ALA A 208 1.51 -1.27 21.74
CA ALA A 208 0.77 -0.56 22.78
C ALA A 208 -0.03 0.63 22.20
N VAL A 209 0.50 1.31 21.19
CA VAL A 209 -0.19 2.38 20.46
C VAL A 209 -1.41 1.81 19.71
N VAL A 210 -1.22 0.75 18.93
CA VAL A 210 -2.31 0.11 18.17
C VAL A 210 -3.44 -0.31 19.10
N ARG A 211 -3.14 -1.04 20.18
CA ARG A 211 -4.15 -1.49 21.16
C ARG A 211 -4.83 -0.38 21.93
N ARG A 212 -4.25 0.81 22.01
CA ARG A 212 -4.83 1.98 22.69
C ARG A 212 -5.49 2.98 21.74
N ALA A 213 -5.60 2.65 20.46
CA ALA A 213 -6.23 3.53 19.46
C ALA A 213 -7.58 4.12 19.93
N PRO A 214 -8.50 3.37 20.56
CA PRO A 214 -9.75 3.93 21.08
C PRO A 214 -9.56 5.02 22.15
N TRP A 215 -8.50 4.92 22.98
CA TRP A 215 -8.19 5.93 24.00
C TRP A 215 -7.75 7.27 23.35
N PHE A 216 -7.05 7.24 22.22
CA PHE A 216 -6.58 8.45 21.56
C PHE A 216 -7.72 9.34 21.05
N ILE A 217 -8.89 8.76 20.75
CA ILE A 217 -10.11 9.52 20.41
C ILE A 217 -10.53 10.39 21.59
N GLN A 218 -10.40 9.87 22.83
CA GLN A 218 -10.81 10.53 24.06
C GLN A 218 -9.76 11.50 24.64
N ALA A 219 -8.49 11.28 24.34
CA ALA A 219 -7.37 12.02 24.94
C ALA A 219 -7.18 13.46 24.44
N GLY A 220 -7.89 13.86 23.37
CA GLY A 220 -7.72 15.13 22.67
C GLY A 220 -6.57 15.14 21.66
N ARG A 221 -6.78 15.86 20.56
CA ARG A 221 -5.93 15.82 19.34
C ARG A 221 -4.44 16.05 19.63
N THR A 222 -4.10 17.04 20.42
CA THR A 222 -2.69 17.41 20.67
C THR A 222 -1.93 16.36 21.48
N ARG A 223 -2.57 15.78 22.52
CA ARG A 223 -1.94 14.75 23.37
C ARG A 223 -1.79 13.42 22.60
N ALA A 224 -2.80 13.03 21.84
CA ALA A 224 -2.77 11.85 21.00
C ALA A 224 -1.64 11.95 19.98
N ARG A 225 -1.52 13.07 19.28
CA ARG A 225 -0.49 13.28 18.28
C ARG A 225 0.91 13.23 18.86
N ARG A 226 1.16 13.92 19.98
CA ARG A 226 2.45 13.87 20.69
C ARG A 226 2.87 12.46 21.14
N ALA A 227 1.92 11.56 21.35
CA ALA A 227 2.20 10.18 21.72
C ALA A 227 2.42 9.28 20.50
N LEU A 228 1.70 9.51 19.40
CA LEU A 228 1.68 8.65 18.20
C LEU A 228 2.84 8.93 17.24
N GLU A 229 3.06 10.20 16.88
CA GLU A 229 4.03 10.58 15.85
C GLU A 229 5.45 10.05 16.12
N PRO A 230 6.01 10.19 17.33
CA PRO A 230 7.36 9.71 17.59
C PRO A 230 7.50 8.18 17.51
N VAL A 231 6.45 7.44 17.88
CA VAL A 231 6.45 5.97 17.83
C VAL A 231 6.37 5.49 16.40
N LEU A 232 5.49 6.09 15.58
CA LEU A 232 5.37 5.75 14.17
C LEU A 232 6.66 6.07 13.42
N LEU A 233 7.28 7.21 13.68
CA LEU A 233 8.55 7.59 13.06
C LEU A 233 9.69 6.65 13.49
N ALA A 234 9.79 6.32 14.78
CA ALA A 234 10.82 5.42 15.28
C ALA A 234 10.69 3.98 14.74
N ALA A 235 9.45 3.57 14.42
CA ALA A 235 9.17 2.27 13.83
C ALA A 235 9.33 2.24 12.30
N SER A 236 9.48 3.40 11.66
CA SER A 236 9.53 3.50 10.20
C SER A 236 10.85 3.02 9.61
N PHE A 237 11.98 3.30 10.25
CA PHE A 237 13.32 3.06 9.69
C PHE A 237 14.12 2.05 10.49
N GLY A 238 15.00 1.34 9.81
CA GLY A 238 16.00 0.47 10.43
C GLY A 238 16.96 1.25 11.33
N PRO A 239 17.60 0.56 12.28
CA PRO A 239 18.43 1.22 13.30
C PRO A 239 19.66 1.93 12.74
N ASP A 240 20.18 1.47 11.61
CA ASP A 240 21.40 2.00 11.01
C ASP A 240 21.14 2.94 9.82
N PHE A 241 19.87 3.09 9.44
CA PHE A 241 19.50 4.04 8.39
C PHE A 241 19.67 5.50 8.86
N TYR A 242 20.37 6.28 8.07
CA TYR A 242 20.58 7.70 8.32
C TYR A 242 20.22 8.54 7.11
N SER A 243 19.15 9.27 7.19
CA SER A 243 18.80 10.41 6.35
C SER A 243 17.80 11.31 7.07
N PRO A 244 18.27 12.43 7.60
CA PRO A 244 17.40 13.46 8.18
C PRO A 244 16.32 13.95 7.20
N THR A 245 16.63 14.00 5.91
CA THR A 245 15.68 14.45 4.88
C THR A 245 14.57 13.43 4.67
N ALA A 246 14.88 12.13 4.57
CA ALA A 246 13.86 11.06 4.51
C ALA A 246 13.00 11.03 5.79
N ALA A 247 13.65 11.12 6.96
CA ALA A 247 12.94 11.14 8.26
C ALA A 247 11.96 12.32 8.36
N ARG A 248 12.39 13.54 7.95
CA ARG A 248 11.51 14.72 7.89
C ARG A 248 10.38 14.57 6.88
N ALA A 249 10.62 13.87 5.75
CA ALA A 249 9.57 13.59 4.77
C ALA A 249 8.49 12.67 5.37
N VAL A 250 8.88 11.56 5.99
CA VAL A 250 7.95 10.62 6.64
C VAL A 250 7.23 11.29 7.82
N GLU A 251 7.95 12.02 8.68
CA GLU A 251 7.33 12.80 9.77
C GLU A 251 6.24 13.75 9.22
N ARG A 252 6.51 14.44 8.11
CA ARG A 252 5.56 15.34 7.46
C ARG A 252 4.34 14.59 6.95
N MET A 253 4.51 13.41 6.33
CA MET A 253 3.42 12.56 5.87
C MET A 253 2.51 12.18 7.04
N ILE A 254 3.09 11.65 8.12
CA ILE A 254 2.37 11.28 9.35
C ILE A 254 1.64 12.49 9.94
N ARG A 255 2.32 13.64 10.04
CA ARG A 255 1.76 14.86 10.64
C ARG A 255 0.60 15.45 9.82
N GLN A 256 0.64 15.35 8.50
CA GLN A 256 -0.39 15.88 7.62
C GLN A 256 -1.60 14.94 7.49
N THR A 257 -1.46 13.67 7.87
CA THR A 257 -2.60 12.74 7.93
C THR A 257 -3.50 13.12 9.12
N PRO A 258 -4.82 13.31 8.91
CA PRO A 258 -5.75 13.64 9.99
C PRO A 258 -5.71 12.60 11.13
N LEU A 259 -5.74 13.06 12.37
CA LEU A 259 -5.69 12.15 13.53
C LEU A 259 -6.84 11.15 13.54
N SER A 260 -8.03 11.55 13.11
CA SER A 260 -9.18 10.64 12.96
C SER A 260 -8.87 9.50 11.99
N THR A 261 -8.27 9.81 10.85
CA THR A 261 -7.81 8.82 9.87
C THR A 261 -6.80 7.85 10.49
N ILE A 262 -5.78 8.38 11.19
CA ILE A 262 -4.78 7.57 11.90
C ILE A 262 -5.47 6.61 12.88
N VAL A 263 -6.36 7.11 13.72
CA VAL A 263 -7.01 6.29 14.76
C VAL A 263 -7.93 5.21 14.16
N HIS A 264 -8.72 5.56 13.14
CA HIS A 264 -9.61 4.59 12.50
C HIS A 264 -8.83 3.47 11.82
N PHE A 265 -7.79 3.81 11.05
CA PHE A 265 -7.00 2.77 10.38
C PHE A 265 -6.13 1.95 11.36
N LEU A 266 -5.66 2.51 12.48
CA LEU A 266 -5.00 1.71 13.51
C LEU A 266 -5.91 0.58 14.05
N GLN A 267 -7.21 0.86 14.24
CA GLN A 267 -8.17 -0.15 14.67
C GLN A 267 -8.37 -1.23 13.59
N VAL A 268 -8.40 -0.83 12.32
CA VAL A 268 -8.54 -1.77 11.20
C VAL A 268 -7.29 -2.65 11.06
N LEU A 269 -6.11 -2.05 11.20
CA LEU A 269 -4.83 -2.76 11.15
C LEU A 269 -4.67 -3.81 12.26
N GLU A 270 -5.26 -3.57 13.42
CA GLU A 270 -5.21 -4.52 14.55
C GLU A 270 -5.98 -5.82 14.25
N VAL A 271 -7.12 -5.70 13.56
CA VAL A 271 -8.08 -6.81 13.40
C VAL A 271 -8.16 -7.35 11.98
N HIS A 272 -7.39 -6.81 11.03
CA HIS A 272 -7.48 -7.25 9.65
C HIS A 272 -7.04 -8.72 9.50
N ASP A 273 -7.73 -9.44 8.62
CA ASP A 273 -7.36 -10.78 8.18
C ASP A 273 -7.76 -10.95 6.70
N GLU A 274 -6.76 -10.95 5.86
CA GLU A 274 -6.87 -11.15 4.41
C GLU A 274 -6.23 -12.47 3.95
N THR A 275 -6.04 -13.43 4.86
CA THR A 275 -5.43 -14.74 4.54
C THR A 275 -6.18 -15.50 3.46
N ALA A 276 -7.51 -15.32 3.36
CA ALA A 276 -8.35 -15.89 2.31
C ALA A 276 -8.01 -15.38 0.88
N ALA A 277 -7.28 -14.26 0.77
CA ALA A 277 -6.82 -13.74 -0.52
C ALA A 277 -5.60 -14.48 -1.10
N LEU A 278 -4.80 -15.12 -0.26
CA LEU A 278 -3.49 -15.66 -0.65
C LEU A 278 -3.58 -16.72 -1.78
N PRO A 279 -4.55 -17.65 -1.80
CA PRO A 279 -4.70 -18.57 -2.93
C PRO A 279 -5.04 -17.87 -4.26
N VAL A 280 -5.63 -16.68 -4.20
CA VAL A 280 -5.91 -15.86 -5.40
C VAL A 280 -4.63 -15.22 -5.90
N LEU A 281 -3.83 -14.64 -4.99
CA LEU A 281 -2.55 -14.02 -5.32
C LEU A 281 -1.51 -15.04 -5.81
N ALA A 282 -1.58 -16.28 -5.36
CA ALA A 282 -0.71 -17.36 -5.85
C ALA A 282 -0.88 -17.68 -7.34
N ARG A 283 -1.90 -17.14 -8.00
CA ARG A 283 -2.17 -17.34 -9.44
C ARG A 283 -1.33 -16.43 -10.35
N VAL A 284 -0.60 -15.48 -9.78
CA VAL A 284 0.18 -14.49 -10.53
C VAL A 284 1.62 -14.43 -10.01
N PRO A 285 2.59 -14.08 -10.85
CA PRO A 285 3.93 -13.73 -10.41
C PRO A 285 3.89 -12.73 -9.28
N SER A 286 4.61 -13.01 -8.21
CA SER A 286 4.65 -12.12 -7.07
C SER A 286 6.06 -12.00 -6.49
N VAL A 287 6.30 -10.86 -5.81
CA VAL A 287 7.46 -10.64 -4.94
C VAL A 287 6.97 -10.26 -3.56
N VAL A 288 7.59 -10.82 -2.53
CA VAL A 288 7.42 -10.44 -1.13
C VAL A 288 8.74 -9.91 -0.65
N VAL A 289 8.75 -8.69 -0.13
CA VAL A 289 9.97 -7.99 0.31
C VAL A 289 9.78 -7.51 1.74
N CYS A 290 10.78 -7.69 2.59
CA CYS A 290 10.81 -7.09 3.93
C CYS A 290 12.24 -6.69 4.31
N GLY A 291 12.35 -5.70 5.20
CA GLY A 291 13.58 -5.44 5.92
C GLY A 291 13.74 -6.43 7.07
N ASP A 292 14.96 -6.85 7.36
CA ASP A 292 15.23 -7.74 8.52
C ASP A 292 15.07 -7.02 9.86
N GLU A 293 15.12 -5.68 9.86
CA GLU A 293 14.91 -4.81 11.02
C GLU A 293 13.49 -4.20 11.06
N ASP A 294 12.56 -4.67 10.20
CA ASP A 294 11.18 -4.21 10.22
C ASP A 294 10.47 -4.62 11.51
N CYS A 295 10.12 -3.63 12.32
CA CYS A 295 9.43 -3.85 13.59
C CYS A 295 7.90 -3.69 13.51
N MET A 296 7.35 -3.22 12.39
CA MET A 296 5.90 -3.11 12.17
C MET A 296 5.32 -4.39 11.57
N THR A 297 5.96 -4.89 10.50
CA THR A 297 5.60 -6.15 9.84
C THR A 297 6.84 -7.05 9.75
N PRO A 298 7.28 -7.61 10.90
CA PRO A 298 8.54 -8.34 10.96
C PRO A 298 8.55 -9.58 10.06
N PHE A 299 9.76 -10.05 9.73
CA PHE A 299 10.03 -11.15 8.80
C PHE A 299 9.06 -12.35 8.85
N PRO A 300 8.58 -12.85 10.01
CA PRO A 300 7.62 -13.97 10.02
C PRO A 300 6.33 -13.70 9.23
N ASN A 301 5.91 -12.44 9.09
CA ASN A 301 4.75 -12.10 8.25
C ASN A 301 5.05 -12.36 6.77
N SER A 302 6.19 -11.86 6.30
CA SER A 302 6.63 -12.07 4.91
C SER A 302 6.89 -13.54 4.61
N TYR A 303 7.47 -14.28 5.55
CA TYR A 303 7.66 -15.72 5.42
C TYR A 303 6.33 -16.49 5.34
N SER A 304 5.32 -16.06 6.11
CA SER A 304 3.97 -16.64 6.05
C SER A 304 3.29 -16.38 4.71
N LEU A 305 3.45 -15.18 4.13
CA LEU A 305 2.96 -14.86 2.79
C LEU A 305 3.63 -15.76 1.75
N TYR A 306 4.96 -15.80 1.75
CA TYR A 306 5.74 -16.61 0.82
C TYR A 306 5.35 -18.08 0.86
N GLY A 307 5.16 -18.65 2.06
CA GLY A 307 4.80 -20.06 2.25
C GLY A 307 3.46 -20.45 1.61
N VAL A 308 2.53 -19.50 1.46
CA VAL A 308 1.22 -19.76 0.79
C VAL A 308 1.27 -19.39 -0.68
N LEU A 309 1.99 -18.34 -1.08
CA LEU A 309 2.11 -17.90 -2.47
C LEU A 309 2.91 -18.89 -3.33
N GLY A 310 3.81 -19.66 -2.72
CA GLY A 310 4.48 -20.79 -3.35
C GLY A 310 5.45 -20.40 -4.46
N GLU A 311 5.53 -21.24 -5.51
CA GLU A 311 6.54 -21.15 -6.57
C GLU A 311 6.43 -19.88 -7.43
N ASN A 312 5.26 -19.28 -7.51
CA ASN A 312 5.06 -18.02 -8.23
C ASN A 312 5.57 -16.79 -7.46
N CYS A 313 6.06 -16.97 -6.21
CA CYS A 313 6.54 -15.92 -5.37
C CYS A 313 8.07 -15.97 -5.20
N ARG A 314 8.70 -14.79 -5.22
CA ARG A 314 10.07 -14.61 -4.72
C ARG A 314 10.02 -13.86 -3.39
N LEU A 315 10.79 -14.32 -2.40
CA LEU A 315 10.97 -13.66 -1.12
C LEU A 315 12.36 -13.03 -1.06
N THR A 316 12.41 -11.73 -0.79
CA THR A 316 13.67 -11.01 -0.56
C THR A 316 13.67 -10.37 0.83
N ILE A 317 14.76 -10.60 1.58
CA ILE A 317 15.00 -9.99 2.88
C ILE A 317 16.14 -8.98 2.71
N VAL A 318 15.80 -7.70 2.86
CA VAL A 318 16.73 -6.59 2.68
C VAL A 318 17.46 -6.32 3.99
N GLN A 319 18.79 -6.53 3.99
CA GLN A 319 19.60 -6.46 5.21
C GLN A 319 19.76 -5.02 5.72
N GLY A 320 19.61 -4.84 7.03
CA GLY A 320 19.75 -3.56 7.73
C GLY A 320 18.66 -2.55 7.37
N ALA A 321 17.57 -2.98 6.77
CA ALA A 321 16.43 -2.12 6.44
C ALA A 321 15.26 -2.34 7.41
N GLY A 322 14.55 -1.25 7.71
CA GLY A 322 13.32 -1.26 8.50
C GLY A 322 12.06 -1.34 7.64
N HIS A 323 11.00 -0.70 8.14
CA HIS A 323 9.69 -0.75 7.51
C HIS A 323 9.60 0.08 6.20
N MET A 324 10.36 1.18 6.10
CA MET A 324 10.40 2.03 4.89
C MET A 324 11.43 1.55 3.88
N VAL A 325 11.50 0.24 3.67
CA VAL A 325 12.53 -0.42 2.85
C VAL A 325 12.67 0.20 1.46
N GLN A 326 11.57 0.66 0.83
CA GLN A 326 11.56 1.33 -0.47
C GLN A 326 12.23 2.73 -0.45
N MET A 327 12.41 3.31 0.74
CA MET A 327 13.14 4.55 0.92
C MET A 327 14.55 4.32 1.48
N GLU A 328 14.76 3.23 2.21
CA GLU A 328 16.05 2.90 2.82
C GLU A 328 17.03 2.25 1.85
N ARG A 329 16.52 1.44 0.95
CA ARG A 329 17.27 0.68 -0.07
C ARG A 329 16.58 0.78 -1.43
N PRO A 330 16.42 2.01 -1.98
CA PRO A 330 15.63 2.23 -3.18
C PRO A 330 16.13 1.42 -4.39
N ALA A 331 17.42 1.39 -4.64
CA ALA A 331 18.00 0.68 -5.80
C ALA A 331 17.71 -0.83 -5.75
N GLU A 332 17.81 -1.45 -4.57
CA GLU A 332 17.52 -2.87 -4.39
C GLU A 332 16.01 -3.17 -4.62
N ILE A 333 15.13 -2.26 -4.19
CA ILE A 333 13.70 -2.39 -4.47
C ILE A 333 13.38 -2.19 -5.95
N ASP A 334 14.04 -1.25 -6.61
CA ASP A 334 13.86 -1.01 -8.04
C ASP A 334 14.30 -2.24 -8.87
N GLU A 335 15.41 -2.89 -8.52
CA GLU A 335 15.87 -4.14 -9.15
C GLU A 335 14.84 -5.28 -8.95
N ILE A 336 14.33 -5.46 -7.73
CA ILE A 336 13.32 -6.49 -7.43
C ILE A 336 12.03 -6.25 -8.22
N LEU A 337 11.60 -5.00 -8.36
CA LEU A 337 10.42 -4.66 -9.13
C LEU A 337 10.65 -4.83 -10.64
N ASP A 338 11.85 -4.52 -11.13
CA ASP A 338 12.21 -4.76 -12.53
C ASP A 338 12.23 -6.25 -12.88
N GLU A 339 12.73 -7.09 -11.99
CA GLU A 339 12.65 -8.55 -12.12
C GLU A 339 11.19 -9.04 -12.15
N LEU A 340 10.31 -8.50 -11.29
CA LEU A 340 8.88 -8.83 -11.31
C LEU A 340 8.26 -8.47 -12.67
N ILE A 341 8.51 -7.27 -13.16
CA ILE A 341 7.96 -6.78 -14.43
C ILE A 341 8.48 -7.60 -15.61
N THR A 342 9.76 -7.98 -15.58
CA THR A 342 10.36 -8.85 -16.61
C THR A 342 9.66 -10.20 -16.65
N ARG A 343 9.46 -10.87 -15.50
CA ARG A 343 8.70 -12.13 -15.40
C ARG A 343 7.28 -11.99 -15.91
N VAL A 344 6.60 -10.92 -15.54
CA VAL A 344 5.22 -10.63 -16.01
C VAL A 344 5.19 -10.51 -17.53
N ARG A 345 6.13 -9.77 -18.13
CA ARG A 345 6.21 -9.61 -19.59
C ARG A 345 6.48 -10.92 -20.32
N GLU A 346 7.37 -11.75 -19.77
CA GLU A 346 7.66 -13.09 -20.31
C GLU A 346 6.40 -13.96 -20.30
N GLU A 347 5.66 -14.02 -19.18
CA GLU A 347 4.42 -14.79 -19.10
C GLU A 347 3.33 -14.29 -20.05
N LEU A 348 3.19 -12.96 -20.19
CA LEU A 348 2.25 -12.37 -21.14
C LEU A 348 2.61 -12.72 -22.59
N SER A 349 3.89 -12.70 -22.93
CA SER A 349 4.38 -13.07 -24.26
C SER A 349 4.10 -14.52 -24.59
N VAL A 350 4.29 -15.43 -23.62
CA VAL A 350 3.96 -16.86 -23.78
C VAL A 350 2.46 -17.06 -23.99
N ARG A 351 1.61 -16.34 -23.24
CA ARG A 351 0.13 -16.42 -23.38
C ARG A 351 -0.31 -15.96 -24.76
N VAL A 352 0.17 -14.81 -25.23
CA VAL A 352 -0.15 -14.30 -26.58
C VAL A 352 0.27 -15.29 -27.65
N ALA A 353 1.42 -15.97 -27.52
CA ALA A 353 1.88 -16.98 -28.45
C ALA A 353 1.03 -18.26 -28.41
N ALA A 354 0.48 -18.62 -27.24
CA ALA A 354 -0.37 -19.81 -27.06
C ALA A 354 -1.80 -19.61 -27.59
N ASP A 355 -2.36 -18.40 -27.42
CA ASP A 355 -3.73 -18.08 -27.86
C ASP A 355 -3.83 -17.86 -29.39
N GLY A 356 -2.71 -17.76 -30.10
CA GLY A 356 -2.66 -17.47 -31.54
C GLY A 356 -3.17 -16.07 -31.88
N PRO A 357 -3.12 -15.64 -33.16
CA PRO A 357 -3.79 -14.43 -33.57
C PRO A 357 -5.31 -14.64 -33.35
N ALA A 358 -5.93 -13.79 -32.54
CA ALA A 358 -7.37 -13.80 -32.33
C ALA A 358 -8.04 -13.82 -33.69
N GLU A 359 -8.85 -14.86 -33.98
CA GLU A 359 -9.71 -14.82 -35.16
C GLU A 359 -10.46 -13.48 -35.11
N PRO A 360 -10.48 -12.70 -36.20
CA PRO A 360 -11.23 -11.47 -36.21
C PRO A 360 -12.67 -11.83 -35.81
N LEU A 361 -13.16 -11.25 -34.72
CA LEU A 361 -14.57 -11.34 -34.36
C LEU A 361 -15.33 -10.87 -35.60
N VAL A 362 -15.93 -11.82 -36.32
CA VAL A 362 -16.90 -11.50 -37.35
C VAL A 362 -18.05 -10.87 -36.56
N GLU A 363 -18.11 -9.56 -36.56
CA GLU A 363 -19.29 -8.85 -36.07
C GLU A 363 -20.46 -9.33 -36.94
N GLU A 364 -21.23 -10.29 -36.40
CA GLU A 364 -22.55 -10.52 -36.95
C GLU A 364 -23.28 -9.18 -36.92
N PRO A 365 -23.84 -8.72 -38.02
CA PRO A 365 -24.51 -7.43 -38.07
C PRO A 365 -25.59 -7.47 -36.97
N PHE A 366 -25.51 -6.54 -36.03
CA PHE A 366 -26.52 -6.36 -34.99
C PHE A 366 -27.85 -6.06 -35.67
N VAL A 367 -28.70 -7.07 -35.79
CA VAL A 367 -30.07 -6.92 -36.28
C VAL A 367 -30.83 -6.17 -35.17
N VAL A 368 -31.06 -4.90 -35.42
CA VAL A 368 -31.97 -4.11 -34.56
C VAL A 368 -33.33 -4.81 -34.60
N PRO A 369 -33.87 -5.33 -33.51
CA PRO A 369 -35.23 -5.88 -33.49
C PRO A 369 -36.18 -4.75 -33.89
N ASP A 370 -37.09 -5.05 -34.80
CA ASP A 370 -38.23 -4.16 -35.11
C ASP A 370 -38.85 -3.67 -33.79
N SER A 371 -39.13 -2.37 -33.72
CA SER A 371 -39.61 -1.64 -32.56
C SER A 371 -40.58 -2.47 -31.70
N PRO A 372 -40.37 -2.53 -30.36
CA PRO A 372 -41.31 -3.26 -29.50
C PRO A 372 -42.73 -2.78 -29.71
N PRO A 373 -43.75 -3.67 -29.70
CA PRO A 373 -45.15 -3.28 -29.87
C PRO A 373 -45.51 -2.24 -28.82
N ALA A 374 -46.21 -1.20 -29.25
CA ALA A 374 -46.66 -0.11 -28.40
C ALA A 374 -47.30 -0.62 -27.12
N PRO A 375 -47.00 -0.06 -25.94
CA PRO A 375 -47.57 -0.51 -24.68
C PRO A 375 -49.11 -0.38 -24.72
N LYS A 376 -49.81 -1.48 -24.39
CA LYS A 376 -51.29 -1.47 -24.30
C LYS A 376 -51.70 -0.43 -23.25
N PRO A 377 -52.68 0.42 -23.54
CA PRO A 377 -53.14 1.44 -22.59
C PRO A 377 -53.72 0.76 -21.34
N TRP A 378 -53.22 1.14 -20.19
CA TRP A 378 -53.56 0.58 -18.86
C TRP A 378 -55.04 0.79 -18.45
N TRP A 379 -55.82 1.60 -19.21
CA TRP A 379 -57.23 1.89 -18.93
C TRP A 379 -58.23 0.99 -19.65
N LYS A 380 -57.84 -0.04 -20.40
CA LYS A 380 -58.79 -1.01 -20.95
C LYS A 380 -58.95 -2.17 -19.97
N PRO A 381 -60.11 -2.30 -19.30
CA PRO A 381 -60.40 -3.47 -18.48
C PRO A 381 -60.58 -4.71 -19.38
N TRP A 382 -60.33 -5.83 -18.85
CA TRP A 382 -60.39 -7.18 -19.39
C TRP A 382 -61.65 -7.42 -20.24
N ALA A 383 -61.46 -7.85 -21.47
CA ALA A 383 -62.45 -8.59 -22.24
C ALA A 383 -61.80 -9.87 -22.73
#